data_c96e4d0a680dbcbd10d76e7ed5a59023
#
_entry.id   c96e4d0a680dbcbd10d76e7ed5a59023
#
_cell.length_a   1.000
_cell.length_b   1.000
_cell.length_c   1.000
_cell.angle_alpha   90.00
_cell.angle_beta   90.00
_cell.angle_gamma   90.00
#
_symmetry.space_group_name_H-M   'P 1'
#
loop_
_entity.id
_entity.type
_entity.pdbx_description
1 polymer ?
#
loop_
_entity_poly.entity_id
_entity_poly.type
_entity_poly.pdbx_seq_one_letter_code
_entity_poly.pdbx_strand_id
1 'polypeptide(L)'
;VFMNIWTKLAMFSFFETDRLYLRPFFFSDSQDFHEIASNPENLQFIFPTQASLEESQYALANYFMKAPLGVWAICDQKNQQMIGSIKFEKLDEIKKEAELGYFLRKDAWSQGFMTEVVRKICQLSFEEFGLKQLSIITHLENEASQKVALKAGFSLFRQFKGSDRYTRKMRDYLEFRYVKGEFNE
;
A
#
# COMPACT_ATOMS: atom_id res chain seq x y z
N VAL A 1 24.45 16.61 -9.13
CA VAL A 1 23.31 16.80 -8.22
C VAL A 1 22.76 15.42 -7.88
N PHE A 2 22.89 15.01 -6.63
CA PHE A 2 22.29 13.75 -6.18
C PHE A 2 20.76 13.91 -6.16
N MET A 3 20.03 13.08 -6.92
CA MET A 3 18.60 13.03 -6.83
C MET A 3 18.18 12.41 -5.48
N ASN A 4 17.44 13.19 -4.68
CA ASN A 4 16.89 12.68 -3.44
C ASN A 4 15.67 11.77 -3.71
N ILE A 5 15.20 11.09 -2.68
CA ILE A 5 14.09 10.16 -2.80
C ILE A 5 12.80 10.83 -3.30
N TRP A 6 12.56 12.10 -2.89
CA TRP A 6 11.34 12.81 -3.31
C TRP A 6 11.32 13.10 -4.80
N THR A 7 12.48 13.46 -5.38
CA THR A 7 12.62 13.61 -6.83
C THR A 7 12.36 12.28 -7.54
N LYS A 8 12.89 11.18 -7.02
CA LYS A 8 12.66 9.85 -7.58
C LYS A 8 11.19 9.44 -7.46
N LEU A 9 10.55 9.67 -6.32
CA LEU A 9 9.11 9.40 -6.16
C LEU A 9 8.25 10.23 -7.13
N ALA A 10 8.64 11.48 -7.39
CA ALA A 10 7.96 12.30 -8.38
C ALA A 10 8.12 11.74 -9.80
N MET A 11 9.31 11.27 -10.17
CA MET A 11 9.56 10.64 -11.47
C MET A 11 8.74 9.37 -11.67
N PHE A 12 8.51 8.61 -10.59
CA PHE A 12 7.72 7.38 -10.60
C PHE A 12 6.34 7.55 -9.98
N SER A 13 5.77 8.76 -10.07
CA SER A 13 4.37 8.99 -9.68
C SER A 13 3.38 8.25 -10.58
N PHE A 14 3.79 7.91 -11.80
CA PHE A 14 3.10 6.99 -12.71
C PHE A 14 4.04 5.85 -13.11
N PHE A 15 3.55 4.62 -13.03
CA PHE A 15 4.22 3.45 -13.59
C PHE A 15 3.23 2.32 -13.88
N GLU A 16 3.66 1.35 -14.67
CA GLU A 16 2.84 0.23 -15.11
C GLU A 16 3.42 -1.09 -14.60
N THR A 17 2.53 -2.06 -14.45
CA THR A 17 2.82 -3.48 -14.31
C THR A 17 2.18 -4.24 -15.48
N ASP A 18 2.22 -5.57 -15.49
CA ASP A 18 1.67 -6.34 -16.60
C ASP A 18 0.17 -6.09 -16.81
N ARG A 19 -0.61 -5.96 -15.73
CA ARG A 19 -2.07 -5.83 -15.80
C ARG A 19 -2.61 -4.51 -15.25
N LEU A 20 -1.77 -3.73 -14.56
CA LEU A 20 -2.18 -2.57 -13.79
C LEU A 20 -1.37 -1.34 -14.20
N TYR A 21 -1.89 -0.17 -13.88
CA TYR A 21 -1.10 1.04 -13.82
C TYR A 21 -1.35 1.76 -12.49
N LEU A 22 -0.33 2.49 -12.03
CA LEU A 22 -0.35 3.21 -10.78
C LEU A 22 -0.11 4.69 -11.05
N ARG A 23 -0.90 5.53 -10.41
CA ARG A 23 -0.89 6.98 -10.58
C ARG A 23 -1.28 7.68 -9.28
N PRO A 24 -1.08 9.00 -9.17
CA PRO A 24 -1.67 9.76 -8.08
C PRO A 24 -3.19 9.66 -8.08
N PHE A 25 -3.80 9.80 -6.90
CA PHE A 25 -5.25 9.91 -6.80
C PHE A 25 -5.74 11.24 -7.37
N PHE A 26 -6.90 11.19 -8.02
CA PHE A 26 -7.66 12.36 -8.44
C PHE A 26 -8.94 12.48 -7.62
N PHE A 27 -9.46 13.69 -7.48
CA PHE A 27 -10.75 13.88 -6.81
C PHE A 27 -11.90 13.18 -7.55
N SER A 28 -11.76 13.00 -8.86
CA SER A 28 -12.68 12.20 -9.69
C SER A 28 -12.71 10.71 -9.33
N ASP A 29 -11.75 10.22 -8.54
CA ASP A 29 -11.76 8.85 -8.00
C ASP A 29 -12.74 8.67 -6.83
N SER A 30 -13.41 9.73 -6.39
CA SER A 30 -14.25 9.72 -5.19
C SER A 30 -15.29 8.60 -5.17
N GLN A 31 -15.93 8.34 -6.31
CA GLN A 31 -16.95 7.30 -6.39
C GLN A 31 -16.35 5.89 -6.23
N ASP A 32 -15.31 5.59 -6.98
CA ASP A 32 -14.60 4.29 -6.87
C ASP A 32 -14.01 4.11 -5.48
N PHE A 33 -13.43 5.18 -4.91
CA PHE A 33 -12.90 5.17 -3.56
C PHE A 33 -14.01 4.92 -2.52
N HIS A 34 -15.17 5.56 -2.67
CA HIS A 34 -16.31 5.39 -1.77
C HIS A 34 -16.86 3.95 -1.81
N GLU A 35 -16.93 3.34 -2.98
CA GLU A 35 -17.37 1.94 -3.10
C GLU A 35 -16.48 0.98 -2.31
N ILE A 36 -15.18 1.26 -2.24
CA ILE A 36 -14.24 0.49 -1.41
C ILE A 36 -14.38 0.90 0.06
N ALA A 37 -14.34 2.19 0.35
CA ALA A 37 -14.25 2.75 1.71
C ALA A 37 -15.57 2.62 2.50
N SER A 38 -16.70 2.45 1.84
CA SER A 38 -18.01 2.24 2.49
C SER A 38 -18.33 0.77 2.75
N ASN A 39 -17.53 -0.16 2.21
CA ASN A 39 -17.77 -1.59 2.37
C ASN A 39 -16.85 -2.17 3.47
N PRO A 40 -17.41 -2.60 4.62
CA PRO A 40 -16.61 -3.17 5.71
C PRO A 40 -15.78 -4.40 5.30
N GLU A 41 -16.27 -5.18 4.34
CA GLU A 41 -15.56 -6.38 3.85
C GLU A 41 -14.25 -6.02 3.13
N ASN A 42 -14.17 -4.85 2.47
CA ASN A 42 -12.94 -4.38 1.84
C ASN A 42 -11.91 -3.89 2.86
N LEU A 43 -12.36 -3.43 4.03
CA LEU A 43 -11.55 -2.64 4.95
C LEU A 43 -11.38 -3.26 6.33
N GLN A 44 -11.74 -4.51 6.51
CA GLN A 44 -11.79 -5.18 7.82
C GLN A 44 -10.56 -4.93 8.71
N PHE A 45 -9.37 -4.73 8.12
CA PHE A 45 -8.11 -4.55 8.85
C PHE A 45 -7.35 -3.27 8.47
N ILE A 46 -7.97 -2.33 7.74
CA ILE A 46 -7.23 -1.22 7.09
C ILE A 46 -7.51 0.10 7.75
N PHE A 47 -8.73 0.62 7.61
CA PHE A 47 -9.18 1.87 8.22
C PHE A 47 -10.70 1.84 8.43
N PRO A 48 -11.28 2.76 9.24
CA PRO A 48 -12.71 2.76 9.51
C PRO A 48 -13.53 2.95 8.24
N THR A 49 -14.64 2.21 8.16
CA THR A 49 -15.61 2.33 7.08
C THR A 49 -16.16 3.75 7.00
N GLN A 50 -16.20 4.31 5.79
CA GLN A 50 -16.74 5.64 5.52
C GLN A 50 -18.25 5.53 5.22
N ALA A 51 -19.08 6.18 6.04
CA ALA A 51 -20.53 6.03 5.95
C ALA A 51 -21.16 6.81 4.79
N SER A 52 -20.53 7.91 4.35
CA SER A 52 -21.04 8.79 3.31
C SER A 52 -19.99 9.09 2.23
N LEU A 53 -20.47 9.52 1.06
CA LEU A 53 -19.58 10.00 0.00
C LEU A 53 -18.74 11.18 0.46
N GLU A 54 -19.31 12.09 1.23
CA GLU A 54 -18.61 13.26 1.79
C GLU A 54 -17.46 12.85 2.71
N GLU A 55 -17.68 11.86 3.60
CA GLU A 55 -16.60 11.29 4.43
C GLU A 55 -15.51 10.64 3.60
N SER A 56 -15.89 9.91 2.55
CA SER A 56 -14.94 9.31 1.62
C SER A 56 -14.14 10.37 0.86
N GLN A 57 -14.78 11.44 0.43
CA GLN A 57 -14.11 12.57 -0.23
C GLN A 57 -13.14 13.27 0.72
N TYR A 58 -13.52 13.45 1.98
CA TYR A 58 -12.63 13.99 3.01
C TYR A 58 -11.40 13.08 3.19
N ALA A 59 -11.61 11.78 3.35
CA ALA A 59 -10.52 10.81 3.51
C ALA A 59 -9.60 10.78 2.28
N LEU A 60 -10.18 10.77 1.08
CA LEU A 60 -9.44 10.82 -0.17
C LEU A 60 -8.53 12.06 -0.25
N ALA A 61 -9.08 13.24 0.00
CA ALA A 61 -8.33 14.49 -0.07
C ALA A 61 -7.22 14.57 1.00
N ASN A 62 -7.55 14.23 2.25
CA ASN A 62 -6.67 14.48 3.39
C ASN A 62 -5.65 13.38 3.66
N TYR A 63 -5.91 12.13 3.23
CA TYR A 63 -5.02 10.99 3.50
C TYR A 63 -4.35 10.43 2.24
N PHE A 64 -4.85 10.74 1.03
CA PHE A 64 -4.33 10.19 -0.22
C PHE A 64 -3.89 11.24 -1.24
N MET A 65 -4.43 12.45 -1.19
CA MET A 65 -4.11 13.50 -2.16
C MET A 65 -3.24 14.63 -1.60
N LYS A 66 -3.36 14.95 -0.31
CA LYS A 66 -2.70 16.10 0.32
C LYS A 66 -1.17 16.03 0.23
N ALA A 67 -0.59 14.86 0.38
CA ALA A 67 0.84 14.60 0.23
C ALA A 67 1.02 13.42 -0.73
N PRO A 68 1.00 13.65 -2.05
CA PRO A 68 0.79 12.60 -3.03
C PRO A 68 2.01 11.74 -3.36
N LEU A 69 3.23 12.20 -3.07
CA LEU A 69 4.43 11.42 -3.41
C LEU A 69 4.55 10.19 -2.50
N GLY A 70 4.72 9.03 -3.12
CA GLY A 70 4.74 7.75 -2.41
C GLY A 70 3.34 7.20 -2.11
N VAL A 71 2.31 7.75 -2.73
CA VAL A 71 0.90 7.30 -2.64
C VAL A 71 0.37 7.06 -4.04
N TRP A 72 -0.08 5.83 -4.33
CA TRP A 72 -0.57 5.46 -5.66
C TRP A 72 -1.97 4.87 -5.61
N ALA A 73 -2.82 5.33 -6.51
CA ALA A 73 -4.04 4.63 -6.91
C ALA A 73 -3.65 3.46 -7.83
N ILE A 74 -4.21 2.30 -7.58
CA ILE A 74 -4.04 1.11 -8.41
C ILE A 74 -5.21 1.03 -9.38
N CYS A 75 -4.92 0.99 -10.68
CA CYS A 75 -5.92 0.96 -11.74
C CYS A 75 -5.74 -0.25 -12.63
N ASP A 76 -6.86 -0.86 -13.02
CA ASP A 76 -6.88 -1.98 -13.96
C ASP A 76 -6.70 -1.45 -15.39
N GLN A 77 -5.69 -1.94 -16.11
CA GLN A 77 -5.46 -1.53 -17.51
C GLN A 77 -6.62 -1.89 -18.43
N LYS A 78 -7.39 -2.91 -18.07
CA LYS A 78 -8.45 -3.47 -18.92
C LYS A 78 -9.67 -2.55 -19.03
N ASN A 79 -10.06 -1.90 -17.92
CA ASN A 79 -11.23 -1.03 -17.84
C ASN A 79 -10.93 0.35 -17.24
N GLN A 80 -9.68 0.61 -16.90
CA GLN A 80 -9.18 1.85 -16.28
C GLN A 80 -9.83 2.20 -14.92
N GLN A 81 -10.47 1.23 -14.29
CA GLN A 81 -11.09 1.41 -12.99
C GLN A 81 -10.02 1.44 -11.88
N MET A 82 -10.16 2.39 -10.96
CA MET A 82 -9.38 2.41 -9.74
C MET A 82 -9.89 1.31 -8.81
N ILE A 83 -9.03 0.38 -8.46
CA ILE A 83 -9.38 -0.82 -7.69
C ILE A 83 -8.74 -0.90 -6.31
N GLY A 84 -7.84 0.01 -5.99
CA GLY A 84 -7.16 0.01 -4.70
C GLY A 84 -6.07 1.05 -4.58
N SER A 85 -5.24 0.89 -3.59
CA SER A 85 -4.12 1.77 -3.29
C SER A 85 -2.94 1.03 -2.69
N ILE A 86 -1.74 1.54 -2.94
CA ILE A 86 -0.52 1.22 -2.21
C ILE A 86 0.20 2.51 -1.86
N LYS A 87 0.77 2.59 -0.66
CA LYS A 87 1.52 3.76 -0.23
C LYS A 87 2.62 3.42 0.75
N PHE A 88 3.61 4.31 0.86
CA PHE A 88 4.52 4.33 1.98
C PHE A 88 3.81 4.96 3.18
N GLU A 89 3.51 4.15 4.20
CA GLU A 89 2.90 4.61 5.46
C GLU A 89 3.91 5.36 6.32
N LYS A 90 5.13 4.86 6.34
CA LYS A 90 6.27 5.45 7.02
C LYS A 90 7.47 5.38 6.11
N LEU A 91 8.14 6.50 5.96
CA LEU A 91 9.35 6.61 5.17
C LEU A 91 10.44 7.28 6.01
N ASP A 92 11.50 6.53 6.28
CA ASP A 92 12.68 7.04 6.97
C ASP A 92 13.82 7.22 5.97
N GLU A 93 14.07 8.48 5.60
CA GLU A 93 15.11 8.84 4.62
C GLU A 93 16.52 8.58 5.13
N ILE A 94 16.73 8.63 6.45
CA ILE A 94 18.05 8.44 7.07
C ILE A 94 18.37 6.95 7.12
N LYS A 95 17.48 6.15 7.65
CA LYS A 95 17.64 4.70 7.71
C LYS A 95 17.42 4.02 6.36
N LYS A 96 16.80 4.71 5.40
CA LYS A 96 16.43 4.20 4.07
C LYS A 96 15.50 2.99 4.17
N GLU A 97 14.49 3.15 4.99
CA GLU A 97 13.45 2.15 5.25
C GLU A 97 12.07 2.73 5.01
N ALA A 98 11.13 1.88 4.60
CA ALA A 98 9.73 2.26 4.48
C ALA A 98 8.81 1.11 4.86
N GLU A 99 7.63 1.47 5.38
CA GLU A 99 6.52 0.55 5.61
C GLU A 99 5.49 0.73 4.50
N LEU A 100 5.03 -0.38 3.91
CA LEU A 100 3.99 -0.39 2.89
C LEU A 100 2.62 -0.60 3.52
N GLY A 101 1.64 0.19 3.10
CA GLY A 101 0.23 -0.02 3.36
C GLY A 101 -0.53 -0.14 2.04
N TYR A 102 -1.50 -1.03 1.97
CA TYR A 102 -2.29 -1.23 0.75
C TYR A 102 -3.67 -1.76 1.02
N PHE A 103 -4.58 -1.54 0.09
CA PHE A 103 -5.89 -2.14 0.05
C PHE A 103 -6.35 -2.37 -1.40
N LEU A 104 -7.29 -3.28 -1.57
CA LEU A 104 -7.85 -3.64 -2.86
C LEU A 104 -9.33 -3.92 -2.69
N ARG A 105 -10.16 -3.52 -3.66
CA ARG A 105 -11.58 -3.87 -3.63
C ARG A 105 -11.74 -5.41 -3.66
N LYS A 106 -12.77 -5.88 -2.96
CA LYS A 106 -12.93 -7.30 -2.68
C LYS A 106 -13.04 -8.17 -3.94
N ASP A 107 -13.75 -7.69 -4.96
CA ASP A 107 -13.93 -8.42 -6.22
C ASP A 107 -12.64 -8.53 -7.07
N ALA A 108 -11.60 -7.80 -6.69
CA ALA A 108 -10.26 -7.91 -7.29
C ALA A 108 -9.30 -8.81 -6.49
N TRP A 109 -9.74 -9.36 -5.36
CA TRP A 109 -8.91 -10.25 -4.54
C TRP A 109 -8.63 -11.60 -5.22
N SER A 110 -7.60 -12.29 -4.74
CA SER A 110 -7.25 -13.65 -5.16
C SER A 110 -6.90 -13.80 -6.65
N GLN A 111 -6.51 -12.71 -7.30
CA GLN A 111 -6.08 -12.68 -8.69
C GLN A 111 -4.59 -12.36 -8.86
N GLY A 112 -3.87 -12.19 -7.74
CA GLY A 112 -2.45 -11.85 -7.74
C GLY A 112 -2.14 -10.38 -8.01
N PHE A 113 -3.12 -9.50 -8.07
CA PHE A 113 -2.91 -8.07 -8.36
C PHE A 113 -2.03 -7.38 -7.32
N MET A 114 -2.33 -7.55 -6.04
CA MET A 114 -1.54 -6.88 -5.00
C MET A 114 -0.12 -7.44 -4.92
N THR A 115 0.07 -8.74 -5.12
CA THR A 115 1.41 -9.34 -5.22
C THR A 115 2.20 -8.74 -6.38
N GLU A 116 1.59 -8.55 -7.54
CA GLU A 116 2.18 -7.90 -8.72
C GLU A 116 2.63 -6.47 -8.39
N VAL A 117 1.78 -5.69 -7.73
CA VAL A 117 2.09 -4.32 -7.31
C VAL A 117 3.22 -4.27 -6.28
N VAL A 118 3.14 -5.09 -5.24
CA VAL A 118 4.18 -5.11 -4.18
C VAL A 118 5.54 -5.51 -4.75
N ARG A 119 5.61 -6.48 -5.65
CA ARG A 119 6.85 -6.84 -6.34
C ARG A 119 7.44 -5.67 -7.12
N LYS A 120 6.60 -4.91 -7.83
CA LYS A 120 7.06 -3.73 -8.58
C LYS A 120 7.55 -2.63 -7.65
N ILE A 121 6.84 -2.37 -6.57
CA ILE A 121 7.27 -1.40 -5.54
C ILE A 121 8.60 -1.83 -4.90
N CYS A 122 8.81 -3.11 -4.62
CA CYS A 122 10.10 -3.62 -4.13
C CYS A 122 11.22 -3.32 -5.12
N GLN A 123 11.02 -3.63 -6.39
CA GLN A 123 12.00 -3.35 -7.44
C GLN A 123 12.36 -1.86 -7.49
N LEU A 124 11.35 -0.99 -7.58
CA LEU A 124 11.56 0.46 -7.63
C LEU A 124 12.22 0.99 -6.35
N SER A 125 11.83 0.48 -5.19
CA SER A 125 12.37 0.91 -3.90
C SER A 125 13.86 0.64 -3.80
N PHE A 126 14.32 -0.52 -4.25
CA PHE A 126 15.73 -0.91 -4.16
C PHE A 126 16.58 -0.40 -5.33
N GLU A 127 16.03 -0.30 -6.52
CA GLU A 127 16.78 0.13 -7.71
C GLU A 127 16.77 1.65 -7.91
N GLU A 128 15.64 2.32 -7.58
CA GLU A 128 15.42 3.72 -7.89
C GLU A 128 15.34 4.63 -6.67
N PHE A 129 14.67 4.20 -5.60
CA PHE A 129 14.42 5.05 -4.42
C PHE A 129 15.56 5.01 -3.39
N GLY A 130 16.53 4.13 -3.57
CA GLY A 130 17.66 4.00 -2.67
C GLY A 130 17.33 3.42 -1.30
N LEU A 131 16.17 2.77 -1.17
CA LEU A 131 15.78 2.11 0.07
C LEU A 131 16.58 0.82 0.28
N LYS A 132 16.77 0.46 1.53
CA LYS A 132 17.50 -0.75 1.95
C LYS A 132 16.59 -1.82 2.53
N GLN A 133 15.43 -1.41 3.05
CA GLN A 133 14.46 -2.30 3.67
C GLN A 133 13.04 -1.82 3.46
N LEU A 134 12.15 -2.75 3.21
CA LEU A 134 10.71 -2.56 3.24
C LEU A 134 10.09 -3.45 4.31
N SER A 135 9.03 -2.97 4.95
CA SER A 135 8.24 -3.75 5.88
C SER A 135 6.75 -3.72 5.53
N ILE A 136 6.05 -4.77 5.90
CA ILE A 136 4.60 -4.88 5.84
C ILE A 136 4.14 -5.33 7.22
N ILE A 137 3.23 -4.57 7.83
CA ILE A 137 2.64 -4.91 9.11
C ILE A 137 1.17 -5.28 8.90
N THR A 138 0.79 -6.46 9.35
CA THR A 138 -0.57 -6.99 9.19
C THR A 138 -1.16 -7.40 10.53
N HIS A 139 -2.47 -7.34 10.66
CA HIS A 139 -3.16 -8.03 11.75
C HIS A 139 -2.92 -9.54 11.66
N LEU A 140 -2.83 -10.20 12.80
CA LEU A 140 -2.61 -11.65 12.85
C LEU A 140 -3.71 -12.44 12.11
N GLU A 141 -4.95 -11.92 12.08
CA GLU A 141 -6.07 -12.55 11.40
C GLU A 141 -6.13 -12.22 9.89
N ASN A 142 -5.31 -11.30 9.39
CA ASN A 142 -5.32 -10.89 7.99
C ASN A 142 -4.46 -11.82 7.12
N GLU A 143 -4.94 -13.03 6.88
CA GLU A 143 -4.23 -14.05 6.10
C GLU A 143 -3.95 -13.61 4.65
N ALA A 144 -4.87 -12.86 4.05
CA ALA A 144 -4.70 -12.39 2.66
C ALA A 144 -3.48 -11.50 2.52
N SER A 145 -3.29 -10.54 3.45
CA SER A 145 -2.12 -9.66 3.45
C SER A 145 -0.82 -10.41 3.75
N GLN A 146 -0.87 -11.40 4.63
CA GLN A 146 0.29 -12.26 4.93
C GLN A 146 0.73 -13.05 3.68
N LYS A 147 -0.22 -13.59 2.92
CA LYS A 147 0.07 -14.29 1.66
C LYS A 147 0.70 -13.37 0.62
N VAL A 148 0.22 -12.14 0.50
CA VAL A 148 0.82 -11.13 -0.38
C VAL A 148 2.27 -10.88 -0.01
N ALA A 149 2.55 -10.63 1.27
CA ALA A 149 3.91 -10.38 1.75
C ALA A 149 4.85 -11.55 1.44
N LEU A 150 4.46 -12.77 1.75
CA LEU A 150 5.26 -13.98 1.49
C LEU A 150 5.50 -14.20 0.00
N LYS A 151 4.46 -14.08 -0.84
CA LYS A 151 4.57 -14.24 -2.29
C LYS A 151 5.42 -13.16 -2.95
N ALA A 152 5.45 -11.96 -2.36
CA ALA A 152 6.31 -10.87 -2.83
C ALA A 152 7.77 -11.00 -2.40
N GLY A 153 8.11 -12.00 -1.59
CA GLY A 153 9.48 -12.28 -1.15
C GLY A 153 9.84 -11.76 0.22
N PHE A 154 8.89 -11.24 0.98
CA PHE A 154 9.10 -10.84 2.36
C PHE A 154 9.21 -12.06 3.27
N SER A 155 9.98 -11.94 4.34
CA SER A 155 10.08 -12.94 5.40
C SER A 155 9.45 -12.42 6.69
N LEU A 156 8.86 -13.32 7.47
CA LEU A 156 8.35 -12.99 8.79
C LEU A 156 9.50 -12.58 9.70
N PHE A 157 9.43 -11.37 10.25
CA PHE A 157 10.42 -10.83 11.15
C PHE A 157 10.03 -11.01 12.63
N ARG A 158 8.77 -10.67 12.99
CA ARG A 158 8.26 -10.80 14.35
C ARG A 158 6.75 -10.79 14.42
N GLN A 159 6.25 -11.32 15.53
CA GLN A 159 4.89 -11.07 16.02
C GLN A 159 4.99 -10.14 17.23
N PHE A 160 4.08 -9.18 17.33
CA PHE A 160 4.06 -8.23 18.44
C PHE A 160 2.64 -7.78 18.78
N LYS A 161 2.46 -7.27 19.99
CA LYS A 161 1.23 -6.60 20.41
C LYS A 161 1.38 -5.10 20.24
N GLY A 162 0.39 -4.47 19.65
CA GLY A 162 0.35 -3.03 19.48
C GLY A 162 -1.05 -2.48 19.63
N SER A 163 -1.14 -1.16 19.80
CA SER A 163 -2.41 -0.45 19.80
C SER A 163 -2.87 -0.22 18.37
N ASP A 164 -4.09 -0.66 18.07
CA ASP A 164 -4.73 -0.32 16.81
C ASP A 164 -4.91 1.21 16.73
N ARG A 165 -4.45 1.81 15.61
CA ARG A 165 -4.43 3.27 15.47
C ARG A 165 -5.81 3.92 15.50
N TYR A 166 -6.85 3.18 15.14
CA TYR A 166 -8.21 3.69 15.05
C TYR A 166 -9.04 3.35 16.28
N THR A 167 -9.05 2.08 16.68
CA THR A 167 -9.87 1.60 17.81
C THR A 167 -9.18 1.77 19.15
N ARG A 168 -7.85 2.00 19.16
CA ARG A 168 -7.01 2.05 20.37
C ARG A 168 -6.99 0.76 21.18
N LYS A 169 -7.56 -0.32 20.66
CA LYS A 169 -7.51 -1.64 21.29
C LYS A 169 -6.18 -2.32 21.00
N MET A 170 -5.70 -3.10 21.94
CA MET A 170 -4.53 -3.95 21.75
C MET A 170 -4.86 -5.07 20.78
N ARG A 171 -3.99 -5.26 19.78
CA ARG A 171 -4.10 -6.28 18.74
C ARG A 171 -2.77 -6.99 18.56
N ASP A 172 -2.85 -8.20 18.01
CA ASP A 172 -1.67 -8.95 17.59
C ASP A 172 -1.38 -8.65 16.12
N TYR A 173 -0.10 -8.36 15.85
CA TYR A 173 0.41 -8.02 14.52
C TYR A 173 1.54 -8.95 14.11
N LEU A 174 1.69 -9.12 12.80
CA LEU A 174 2.87 -9.70 12.17
C LEU A 174 3.61 -8.61 11.39
N GLU A 175 4.92 -8.57 11.53
CA GLU A 175 5.80 -7.73 10.72
C GLU A 175 6.60 -8.60 9.77
N PHE A 176 6.48 -8.31 8.48
CA PHE A 176 7.26 -8.93 7.42
C PHE A 176 8.28 -7.92 6.92
N ARG A 177 9.48 -8.39 6.57
CA ARG A 177 10.56 -7.54 6.03
C ARG A 177 11.14 -8.12 4.75
N TYR A 178 11.55 -7.22 3.88
CA TYR A 178 12.38 -7.50 2.72
C TYR A 178 13.60 -6.59 2.80
N VAL A 179 14.78 -7.19 2.91
CA VAL A 179 16.06 -6.46 3.01
C VAL A 179 16.81 -6.61 1.69
N LYS A 180 17.31 -5.49 1.16
CA LYS A 180 18.06 -5.48 -0.09
C LYS A 180 19.31 -6.38 0.00
N GLY A 181 19.45 -7.31 -0.95
CA GLY A 181 20.58 -8.25 -1.02
C GLY A 181 20.41 -9.51 -0.18
N GLU A 182 19.35 -9.66 0.59
CA GLU A 182 18.98 -10.93 1.19
C GLU A 182 18.12 -11.71 0.19
N PHE A 183 18.69 -12.76 -0.37
CA PHE A 183 17.90 -13.73 -1.15
C PHE A 183 17.18 -14.63 -0.15
N ASN A 184 15.89 -14.42 0.00
CA ASN A 184 15.03 -15.40 0.65
C ASN A 184 14.72 -16.48 -0.39
N GLU A 185 15.45 -17.61 -0.31
CA GLU A 185 15.10 -18.82 -1.04
C GLU A 185 13.76 -19.40 -0.61
#